data_4cc26a0016252397202480ed5ff8a916
#
_entry.id   4cc26a0016252397202480ed5ff8a916
#
_cell.length_a   1.000
_cell.length_b   1.000
_cell.length_c   1.000
_cell.angle_alpha   90.00
_cell.angle_beta   90.00
_cell.angle_gamma   90.00
#
_symmetry.space_group_name_H-M   'P 1'
#
loop_
_entity.id
_entity.type
_entity.pdbx_description
1 polymer ?
#
loop_
_entity_poly.entity_id
_entity_poly.type
_entity_poly.pdbx_seq_one_letter_code
_entity_poly.pdbx_strand_id
1 'polypeptide(L)'
;MKRKQDSLLTKQRLLETAFQNFYEVGFENTSLDKISKDAHVSRGAAYWHFKNKSEIFGEVVLMTIEKIKSEKRDIMLDEEMSFQEKVVQILVVPSQNQMGFKFMQQSLKTLEVYPEFTELLETFRETRARLYNFFLTGLKKEGFEEKDAMAVSSMLYNYFEGMYGSGTPDEVTKNYKSEAIRRSISIIFKNA
;
A
#
# COMPACT_ATOMS: atom_id res chain seq x y z
N MET A 1 25.37 20.68 11.43
CA MET A 1 25.03 19.43 10.74
C MET A 1 24.54 18.33 11.71
N LYS A 2 25.22 17.99 12.80
CA LYS A 2 24.85 16.92 13.76
C LYS A 2 23.42 17.05 14.32
N ARG A 3 23.02 18.22 14.83
CA ARG A 3 21.66 18.45 15.38
C ARG A 3 20.52 18.20 14.38
N LYS A 4 20.71 18.54 13.10
CA LYS A 4 19.71 18.28 12.04
C LYS A 4 19.59 16.79 11.75
N GLN A 5 20.70 16.08 11.78
CA GLN A 5 20.75 14.64 11.60
C GLN A 5 20.10 13.88 12.78
N ASP A 6 20.37 14.29 14.01
CA ASP A 6 19.76 13.74 15.23
C ASP A 6 18.24 13.94 15.23
N SER A 7 17.77 15.11 14.75
CA SER A 7 16.33 15.42 14.61
C SER A 7 15.64 14.52 13.57
N LEU A 8 16.28 14.29 12.41
CA LEU A 8 15.73 13.38 11.39
C LEU A 8 15.64 11.94 11.89
N LEU A 9 16.65 11.45 12.57
CA LEU A 9 16.64 10.11 13.18
C LEU A 9 15.55 9.97 14.23
N THR A 10 15.32 11.01 15.03
CA THR A 10 14.23 11.03 16.02
C THR A 10 12.87 10.97 15.34
N LYS A 11 12.65 11.77 14.28
CA LYS A 11 11.40 11.75 13.51
C LYS A 11 11.16 10.38 12.88
N GLN A 12 12.18 9.78 12.27
CA GLN A 12 12.09 8.46 11.67
C GLN A 12 11.70 7.39 12.70
N ARG A 13 12.35 7.39 13.87
CA ARG A 13 12.03 6.45 14.96
C ARG A 13 10.58 6.61 15.44
N LEU A 14 10.09 7.85 15.55
CA LEU A 14 8.69 8.11 15.89
C LEU A 14 7.73 7.55 14.85
N LEU A 15 8.02 7.73 13.55
CA LEU A 15 7.19 7.21 12.47
C LEU A 15 7.17 5.68 12.41
N GLU A 16 8.32 5.02 12.56
CA GLU A 16 8.41 3.57 12.61
C GLU A 16 7.63 2.99 13.79
N THR A 17 7.77 3.59 14.97
CA THR A 17 7.01 3.17 16.17
C THR A 17 5.52 3.47 16.03
N ALA A 18 5.16 4.59 15.43
CA ALA A 18 3.76 4.95 15.16
C ALA A 18 3.12 3.93 14.21
N PHE A 19 3.83 3.53 13.15
CA PHE A 19 3.36 2.48 12.24
C PHE A 19 3.01 1.20 13.00
N GLN A 20 3.91 0.71 13.87
CA GLN A 20 3.66 -0.49 14.68
C GLN A 20 2.45 -0.32 15.59
N ASN A 21 2.38 0.80 16.33
CA ASN A 21 1.27 1.05 17.25
C ASN A 21 -0.08 1.15 16.51
N PHE A 22 -0.14 1.84 15.37
CA PHE A 22 -1.36 1.94 14.59
C PHE A 22 -1.74 0.60 13.94
N TYR A 23 -0.76 -0.19 13.50
CA TYR A 23 -0.98 -1.53 12.97
C TYR A 23 -1.54 -2.50 14.01
N GLU A 24 -1.01 -2.47 15.23
CA GLU A 24 -1.36 -3.43 16.30
C GLU A 24 -2.69 -3.10 16.96
N VAL A 25 -2.92 -1.82 17.31
CA VAL A 25 -4.08 -1.43 18.14
C VAL A 25 -5.02 -0.42 17.46
N GLY A 26 -4.69 0.02 16.27
CA GLY A 26 -5.49 0.98 15.49
C GLY A 26 -5.32 2.43 15.90
N PHE A 27 -5.92 3.33 15.09
CA PHE A 27 -5.84 4.77 15.31
C PHE A 27 -6.44 5.20 16.64
N GLU A 28 -7.63 4.67 16.99
CA GLU A 28 -8.37 5.09 18.20
C GLU A 28 -7.60 4.80 19.49
N ASN A 29 -6.97 3.64 19.56
CA ASN A 29 -6.30 3.14 20.77
C ASN A 29 -4.82 3.57 20.87
N THR A 30 -4.38 4.43 19.96
CA THR A 30 -3.02 4.99 19.96
C THR A 30 -3.03 6.45 20.41
N SER A 31 -1.98 6.89 21.09
CA SER A 31 -1.73 8.30 21.44
C SER A 31 -0.29 8.68 21.14
N LEU A 32 -0.04 9.99 20.92
CA LEU A 32 1.33 10.50 20.71
C LEU A 32 2.22 10.25 21.92
N ASP A 33 1.65 10.27 23.13
CA ASP A 33 2.37 9.94 24.37
C ASP A 33 2.80 8.47 24.41
N LYS A 34 1.91 7.53 23.99
CA LYS A 34 2.24 6.12 23.86
C LYS A 34 3.36 5.91 22.83
N ILE A 35 3.22 6.51 21.65
CA ILE A 35 4.25 6.44 20.60
C ILE A 35 5.59 6.96 21.10
N SER A 36 5.63 8.11 21.80
CA SER A 36 6.87 8.68 22.33
C SER A 36 7.56 7.74 23.33
N LYS A 37 6.77 7.13 24.22
CA LYS A 37 7.26 6.16 25.21
C LYS A 37 7.83 4.93 24.54
N ASP A 38 7.11 4.34 23.59
CA ASP A 38 7.51 3.10 22.89
C ASP A 38 8.72 3.35 21.97
N ALA A 39 8.84 4.57 21.41
CA ALA A 39 10.00 5.01 20.62
C ALA A 39 11.24 5.36 21.47
N HIS A 40 11.14 5.35 22.82
CA HIS A 40 12.16 5.85 23.71
C HIS A 40 12.59 7.30 23.41
N VAL A 41 11.62 8.14 23.07
CA VAL A 41 11.79 9.57 22.78
C VAL A 41 11.06 10.37 23.85
N SER A 42 11.62 11.51 24.28
CA SER A 42 10.93 12.35 25.25
C SER A 42 9.61 12.89 24.67
N ARG A 43 8.60 13.06 25.54
CA ARG A 43 7.31 13.67 25.15
C ARG A 43 7.51 15.02 24.44
N GLY A 44 8.38 15.88 25.00
CA GLY A 44 8.69 17.18 24.40
C GLY A 44 9.27 17.08 22.99
N ALA A 45 10.14 16.09 22.74
CA ALA A 45 10.69 15.85 21.41
C ALA A 45 9.62 15.32 20.44
N ALA A 46 8.70 14.44 20.88
CA ALA A 46 7.61 13.98 20.06
C ALA A 46 6.66 15.14 19.65
N TYR A 47 6.26 15.98 20.60
CA TYR A 47 5.42 17.15 20.34
C TYR A 47 6.12 18.28 19.57
N TRP A 48 7.44 18.26 19.52
CA TRP A 48 8.19 19.14 18.63
C TRP A 48 8.09 18.70 17.14
N HIS A 49 8.00 17.38 16.89
CA HIS A 49 7.88 16.83 15.55
C HIS A 49 6.44 16.77 15.06
N PHE A 50 5.48 16.49 15.93
CA PHE A 50 4.07 16.26 15.59
C PHE A 50 3.15 16.94 16.59
N LYS A 51 2.22 17.74 16.12
CA LYS A 51 1.26 18.47 16.97
C LYS A 51 0.30 17.52 17.70
N ASN A 52 -0.10 16.44 17.05
CA ASN A 52 -1.09 15.51 17.56
C ASN A 52 -0.96 14.11 16.88
N LYS A 53 -1.82 13.20 17.31
CA LYS A 53 -1.94 11.84 16.78
C LYS A 53 -2.29 11.80 15.27
N SER A 54 -3.16 12.70 14.82
CA SER A 54 -3.61 12.76 13.43
C SER A 54 -2.47 13.13 12.48
N GLU A 55 -1.60 14.06 12.88
CA GLU A 55 -0.46 14.48 12.05
C GLU A 55 0.54 13.33 11.84
N ILE A 56 0.93 12.63 12.90
CA ILE A 56 1.85 11.48 12.75
C ILE A 56 1.18 10.30 12.00
N PHE A 57 -0.12 10.07 12.22
CA PHE A 57 -0.87 9.06 11.47
C PHE A 57 -0.89 9.38 9.97
N GLY A 58 -1.17 10.63 9.60
CA GLY A 58 -1.16 11.07 8.21
C GLY A 58 0.20 10.86 7.53
N GLU A 59 1.31 11.18 8.21
CA GLU A 59 2.65 10.92 7.68
C GLU A 59 2.94 9.42 7.53
N VAL A 60 2.51 8.58 8.47
CA VAL A 60 2.67 7.11 8.37
C VAL A 60 1.88 6.55 7.19
N VAL A 61 0.65 7.02 6.98
CA VAL A 61 -0.17 6.64 5.82
C VAL A 61 0.51 7.04 4.52
N LEU A 62 0.98 8.30 4.40
CA LEU A 62 1.71 8.78 3.22
C LEU A 62 2.95 7.97 2.93
N MET A 63 3.79 7.70 3.93
CA MET A 63 4.98 6.85 3.77
C MET A 63 4.61 5.46 3.23
N THR A 64 3.54 4.87 3.75
CA THR A 64 3.09 3.54 3.32
C THR A 64 2.57 3.58 1.88
N ILE A 65 1.78 4.59 1.51
CA ILE A 65 1.32 4.81 0.14
C ILE A 65 2.52 4.96 -0.81
N GLU A 66 3.49 5.80 -0.49
CA GLU A 66 4.66 6.06 -1.35
C GLU A 66 5.54 4.79 -1.50
N LYS A 67 5.69 4.00 -0.46
CA LYS A 67 6.39 2.72 -0.55
C LYS A 67 5.69 1.76 -1.52
N ILE A 68 4.38 1.56 -1.37
CA ILE A 68 3.58 0.72 -2.26
C ILE A 68 3.59 1.24 -3.70
N LYS A 69 3.56 2.58 -3.88
CA LYS A 69 3.65 3.21 -5.20
C LYS A 69 5.01 2.97 -5.85
N SER A 70 6.11 3.10 -5.09
CA SER A 70 7.46 2.88 -5.64
C SER A 70 7.64 1.43 -6.09
N GLU A 71 7.23 0.45 -5.29
CA GLU A 71 7.31 -0.98 -5.63
C GLU A 71 6.56 -1.29 -6.96
N LYS A 72 5.35 -0.73 -7.14
CA LYS A 72 4.59 -0.90 -8.38
C LYS A 72 5.17 -0.11 -9.56
N ARG A 73 5.66 1.10 -9.32
CA ARG A 73 6.21 1.96 -10.36
C ARG A 73 7.42 1.32 -11.02
N ASP A 74 8.31 0.72 -10.25
CA ASP A 74 9.50 0.06 -10.77
C ASP A 74 9.11 -1.10 -11.71
N ILE A 75 8.10 -1.90 -11.35
CA ILE A 75 7.53 -2.94 -12.22
C ILE A 75 6.89 -2.34 -13.48
N MET A 76 6.09 -1.27 -13.33
CA MET A 76 5.36 -0.67 -14.46
C MET A 76 6.31 -0.06 -15.50
N LEU A 77 7.44 0.50 -15.07
CA LEU A 77 8.42 1.20 -15.92
C LEU A 77 9.52 0.30 -16.46
N ASP A 78 9.61 -0.96 -16.05
CA ASP A 78 10.60 -1.90 -16.55
C ASP A 78 10.34 -2.18 -18.04
N GLU A 79 11.21 -1.72 -18.94
CA GLU A 79 11.06 -1.86 -20.38
C GLU A 79 11.39 -3.26 -20.90
N GLU A 80 12.16 -4.04 -20.14
CA GLU A 80 12.54 -5.41 -20.48
C GLU A 80 11.45 -6.43 -20.14
N MET A 81 10.52 -6.06 -19.27
CA MET A 81 9.47 -6.93 -18.78
C MET A 81 8.24 -6.87 -19.70
N SER A 82 7.73 -8.04 -20.15
CA SER A 82 6.45 -8.10 -20.87
C SER A 82 5.29 -7.60 -20.02
N PHE A 83 4.23 -7.09 -20.67
CA PHE A 83 3.06 -6.61 -19.93
C PHE A 83 2.41 -7.71 -19.09
N GLN A 84 2.34 -8.93 -19.63
CA GLN A 84 1.85 -10.11 -18.89
C GLN A 84 2.66 -10.33 -17.59
N GLU A 85 3.99 -10.28 -17.67
CA GLU A 85 4.84 -10.44 -16.47
C GLU A 85 4.66 -9.28 -15.50
N LYS A 86 4.53 -8.02 -15.97
CA LYS A 86 4.20 -6.86 -15.13
C LYS A 86 2.91 -7.08 -14.33
N VAL A 87 1.86 -7.59 -14.99
CA VAL A 87 0.59 -7.93 -14.32
C VAL A 87 0.82 -8.95 -13.21
N VAL A 88 1.56 -10.03 -13.49
CA VAL A 88 1.88 -11.06 -12.48
C VAL A 88 2.62 -10.45 -11.30
N GLN A 89 3.68 -9.68 -11.55
CA GLN A 89 4.51 -9.07 -10.50
C GLN A 89 3.70 -8.10 -9.63
N ILE A 90 2.86 -7.25 -10.24
CA ILE A 90 1.98 -6.33 -9.51
C ILE A 90 1.00 -7.09 -8.60
N LEU A 91 0.41 -8.19 -9.08
CA LEU A 91 -0.52 -9.00 -8.30
C LEU A 91 0.16 -9.76 -7.14
N VAL A 92 1.48 -9.95 -7.21
CA VAL A 92 2.28 -10.58 -6.15
C VAL A 92 2.74 -9.58 -5.08
N VAL A 93 2.90 -8.29 -5.40
CA VAL A 93 3.38 -7.23 -4.48
C VAL A 93 2.71 -7.28 -3.09
N PRO A 94 1.36 -7.43 -2.96
CA PRO A 94 0.72 -7.50 -1.65
C PRO A 94 1.24 -8.64 -0.78
N SER A 95 1.59 -9.78 -1.37
CA SER A 95 2.12 -10.93 -0.62
C SER A 95 3.53 -10.71 -0.10
N GLN A 96 4.29 -9.81 -0.72
CA GLN A 96 5.66 -9.45 -0.34
C GLN A 96 5.69 -8.37 0.76
N ASN A 97 4.68 -7.48 0.80
CA ASN A 97 4.57 -6.38 1.76
C ASN A 97 3.26 -6.46 2.56
N GLN A 98 3.01 -7.61 3.19
CA GLN A 98 1.74 -7.89 3.89
C GLN A 98 1.40 -6.86 4.97
N MET A 99 2.38 -6.42 5.77
CA MET A 99 2.14 -5.45 6.85
C MET A 99 1.69 -4.09 6.30
N GLY A 100 2.37 -3.57 5.28
CA GLY A 100 2.02 -2.28 4.67
C GLY A 100 0.61 -2.30 4.08
N PHE A 101 0.27 -3.39 3.40
CA PHE A 101 -1.05 -3.55 2.81
C PHE A 101 -2.15 -3.71 3.86
N LYS A 102 -1.96 -4.55 4.88
CA LYS A 102 -2.93 -4.71 5.98
C LYS A 102 -3.10 -3.40 6.76
N PHE A 103 -2.01 -2.67 7.00
CA PHE A 103 -2.08 -1.34 7.60
C PHE A 103 -2.94 -0.38 6.77
N MET A 104 -2.75 -0.32 5.44
CA MET A 104 -3.56 0.55 4.57
C MET A 104 -5.04 0.17 4.60
N GLN A 105 -5.36 -1.12 4.58
CA GLN A 105 -6.74 -1.57 4.70
C GLN A 105 -7.40 -1.14 6.02
N GLN A 106 -6.69 -1.32 7.14
CA GLN A 106 -7.18 -0.90 8.46
C GLN A 106 -7.34 0.62 8.53
N SER A 107 -6.41 1.37 7.93
CA SER A 107 -6.41 2.83 7.92
C SER A 107 -7.53 3.42 7.07
N LEU A 108 -8.04 2.71 6.06
CA LEU A 108 -9.05 3.23 5.13
C LEU A 108 -10.30 3.70 5.87
N LYS A 109 -10.79 2.93 6.86
CA LYS A 109 -11.94 3.32 7.69
C LYS A 109 -11.68 4.63 8.45
N THR A 110 -10.48 4.81 8.97
CA THR A 110 -10.08 6.05 9.66
C THR A 110 -10.06 7.23 8.67
N LEU A 111 -9.49 7.02 7.47
CA LEU A 111 -9.46 8.06 6.44
C LEU A 111 -10.85 8.49 5.96
N GLU A 112 -11.83 7.58 5.96
CA GLU A 112 -13.21 7.85 5.56
C GLU A 112 -14.03 8.58 6.64
N VAL A 113 -13.73 8.31 7.91
CA VAL A 113 -14.50 8.84 9.05
C VAL A 113 -14.03 10.22 9.46
N TYR A 114 -12.72 10.52 9.38
CA TYR A 114 -12.14 11.76 9.89
C TYR A 114 -11.89 12.78 8.78
N PRO A 115 -12.60 13.95 8.78
CA PRO A 115 -12.51 14.96 7.72
C PRO A 115 -11.10 15.53 7.49
N GLU A 116 -10.26 15.55 8.53
CA GLU A 116 -8.87 16.00 8.41
C GLU A 116 -8.03 15.11 7.47
N PHE A 117 -8.49 13.93 7.10
CA PHE A 117 -7.79 13.02 6.19
C PHE A 117 -8.36 13.00 4.76
N THR A 118 -9.25 13.93 4.41
CA THR A 118 -9.87 13.96 3.07
C THR A 118 -8.84 13.99 1.93
N GLU A 119 -7.79 14.79 2.03
CA GLU A 119 -6.73 14.85 1.01
C GLU A 119 -5.93 13.53 0.89
N LEU A 120 -5.71 12.87 2.02
CA LEU A 120 -5.07 11.55 2.05
C LEU A 120 -5.94 10.49 1.40
N LEU A 121 -7.23 10.52 1.67
CA LEU A 121 -8.21 9.61 1.06
C LEU A 121 -8.25 9.79 -0.46
N GLU A 122 -8.24 11.03 -0.95
CA GLU A 122 -8.17 11.30 -2.39
C GLU A 122 -6.85 10.82 -3.00
N THR A 123 -5.71 11.07 -2.36
CA THR A 123 -4.40 10.54 -2.79
C THR A 123 -4.40 9.01 -2.91
N PHE A 124 -5.05 8.34 -1.97
CA PHE A 124 -5.22 6.89 -2.00
C PHE A 124 -6.11 6.44 -3.15
N ARG A 125 -7.26 7.10 -3.36
CA ARG A 125 -8.18 6.83 -4.47
C ARG A 125 -7.53 7.03 -5.83
N GLU A 126 -6.78 8.11 -6.03
CA GLU A 126 -6.01 8.35 -7.26
C GLU A 126 -4.99 7.24 -7.53
N THR A 127 -4.28 6.80 -6.48
CA THR A 127 -3.30 5.72 -6.60
C THR A 127 -3.95 4.42 -7.07
N ARG A 128 -5.16 4.14 -6.60
CA ARG A 128 -5.98 3.00 -7.03
C ARG A 128 -6.45 3.14 -8.48
N ALA A 129 -6.95 4.31 -8.85
CA ALA A 129 -7.39 4.58 -10.22
C ALA A 129 -6.26 4.44 -11.25
N ARG A 130 -5.02 4.84 -10.90
CA ARG A 130 -3.85 4.66 -11.76
C ARG A 130 -3.54 3.19 -12.01
N LEU A 131 -3.71 2.32 -11.02
CA LEU A 131 -3.50 0.88 -11.20
C LEU A 131 -4.52 0.29 -12.16
N TYR A 132 -5.82 0.62 -12.00
CA TYR A 132 -6.85 0.19 -12.93
C TYR A 132 -6.55 0.64 -14.37
N ASN A 133 -6.19 1.92 -14.55
CA ASN A 133 -5.84 2.48 -15.85
C ASN A 133 -4.60 1.84 -16.47
N PHE A 134 -3.62 1.43 -15.67
CA PHE A 134 -2.46 0.68 -16.13
C PHE A 134 -2.89 -0.66 -16.75
N PHE A 135 -3.74 -1.43 -16.06
CA PHE A 135 -4.26 -2.68 -16.61
C PHE A 135 -5.05 -2.45 -17.89
N LEU A 136 -6.00 -1.51 -17.88
CA LEU A 136 -6.86 -1.21 -19.03
C LEU A 136 -6.05 -0.80 -20.27
N THR A 137 -5.12 0.12 -20.10
CA THR A 137 -4.29 0.61 -21.20
C THR A 137 -3.36 -0.48 -21.73
N GLY A 138 -2.78 -1.28 -20.84
CA GLY A 138 -1.91 -2.37 -21.22
C GLY A 138 -2.64 -3.47 -21.99
N LEU A 139 -3.79 -3.92 -21.50
CA LEU A 139 -4.61 -4.94 -22.18
C LEU A 139 -5.04 -4.49 -23.58
N LYS A 140 -5.44 -3.22 -23.75
CA LYS A 140 -5.74 -2.67 -25.08
C LYS A 140 -4.53 -2.71 -26.03
N LYS A 141 -3.31 -2.45 -25.50
CA LYS A 141 -2.06 -2.57 -26.29
C LYS A 141 -1.72 -4.01 -26.67
N GLU A 142 -2.10 -4.98 -25.85
CA GLU A 142 -1.96 -6.42 -26.12
C GLU A 142 -3.03 -6.96 -27.10
N GLY A 143 -3.94 -6.12 -27.59
CA GLY A 143 -4.92 -6.49 -28.61
C GLY A 143 -6.31 -6.87 -28.08
N PHE A 144 -6.55 -6.76 -26.76
CA PHE A 144 -7.90 -7.00 -26.23
C PHE A 144 -8.90 -5.96 -26.73
N GLU A 145 -10.09 -6.40 -27.14
CA GLU A 145 -11.20 -5.49 -27.42
C GLU A 145 -11.57 -4.67 -26.17
N GLU A 146 -12.10 -3.47 -26.37
CA GLU A 146 -12.37 -2.54 -25.26
C GLU A 146 -13.20 -3.15 -24.13
N LYS A 147 -14.27 -3.88 -24.50
CA LYS A 147 -15.17 -4.53 -23.54
C LYS A 147 -14.46 -5.60 -22.71
N ASP A 148 -13.62 -6.39 -23.33
CA ASP A 148 -12.86 -7.45 -22.67
C ASP A 148 -11.73 -6.87 -21.82
N ALA A 149 -11.03 -5.86 -22.33
CA ALA A 149 -10.03 -5.11 -21.56
C ALA A 149 -10.61 -4.50 -20.29
N MET A 150 -11.82 -3.93 -20.34
CA MET A 150 -12.51 -3.39 -19.16
C MET A 150 -12.88 -4.49 -18.16
N ALA A 151 -13.43 -5.61 -18.64
CA ALA A 151 -13.83 -6.74 -17.80
C ALA A 151 -12.61 -7.36 -17.09
N VAL A 152 -11.54 -7.65 -17.84
CA VAL A 152 -10.29 -8.20 -17.30
C VAL A 152 -9.62 -7.21 -16.34
N SER A 153 -9.57 -5.92 -16.67
CA SER A 153 -9.02 -4.88 -15.77
C SER A 153 -9.76 -4.84 -14.45
N SER A 154 -11.10 -4.90 -14.48
CA SER A 154 -11.92 -4.93 -13.27
C SER A 154 -11.65 -6.19 -12.44
N MET A 155 -11.50 -7.34 -13.09
CA MET A 155 -11.18 -8.59 -12.40
C MET A 155 -9.79 -8.54 -11.75
N LEU A 156 -8.75 -8.10 -12.47
CA LEU A 156 -7.38 -7.95 -11.96
C LEU A 156 -7.32 -6.96 -10.81
N TYR A 157 -8.02 -5.84 -10.95
CA TYR A 157 -8.09 -4.81 -9.93
C TYR A 157 -8.80 -5.32 -8.66
N ASN A 158 -9.95 -5.99 -8.80
CA ASN A 158 -10.68 -6.56 -7.67
C ASN A 158 -9.91 -7.70 -7.00
N TYR A 159 -9.16 -8.50 -7.77
CA TYR A 159 -8.26 -9.50 -7.21
C TYR A 159 -7.16 -8.85 -6.36
N PHE A 160 -6.52 -7.81 -6.89
CA PHE A 160 -5.50 -7.04 -6.17
C PHE A 160 -6.06 -6.47 -4.86
N GLU A 161 -7.22 -5.83 -4.90
CA GLU A 161 -7.90 -5.27 -3.72
C GLU A 161 -8.34 -6.36 -2.72
N GLY A 162 -8.91 -7.45 -3.21
CA GLY A 162 -9.39 -8.54 -2.36
C GLY A 162 -8.29 -9.28 -1.60
N MET A 163 -7.04 -9.23 -2.09
CA MET A 163 -5.89 -9.81 -1.40
C MET A 163 -5.59 -9.13 -0.05
N TYR A 164 -6.08 -7.93 0.17
CA TYR A 164 -5.94 -7.23 1.46
C TYR A 164 -6.95 -7.70 2.52
N GLY A 165 -8.10 -8.25 2.10
CA GLY A 165 -9.22 -8.56 2.98
C GLY A 165 -9.31 -10.01 3.47
N SER A 166 -8.61 -10.93 2.85
CA SER A 166 -8.74 -12.35 3.17
C SER A 166 -7.79 -12.75 4.30
N GLY A 167 -8.31 -12.91 5.51
CA GLY A 167 -7.62 -13.54 6.64
C GLY A 167 -7.39 -15.04 6.43
N THR A 168 -6.76 -15.44 5.32
CA THR A 168 -6.36 -16.84 5.08
C THR A 168 -5.04 -17.15 5.78
N PRO A 169 -4.87 -18.34 6.37
CA PRO A 169 -3.67 -18.74 7.08
C PRO A 169 -2.40 -18.57 6.24
N ASP A 170 -1.37 -17.95 6.83
CA ASP A 170 -0.17 -17.42 6.17
C ASP A 170 0.66 -18.43 5.34
N GLU A 171 0.64 -19.72 5.66
CA GLU A 171 1.55 -20.69 5.06
C GLU A 171 1.06 -21.29 3.72
N VAL A 172 -0.24 -21.52 3.57
CA VAL A 172 -0.82 -22.05 2.31
C VAL A 172 -0.79 -21.01 1.21
N THR A 173 -0.74 -19.74 1.59
CA THR A 173 -0.88 -18.61 0.67
C THR A 173 0.41 -18.18 -0.02
N LYS A 174 1.60 -18.37 0.56
CA LYS A 174 2.86 -17.84 -0.02
C LYS A 174 3.28 -18.52 -1.33
N ASN A 175 3.30 -19.86 -1.38
CA ASN A 175 3.77 -20.59 -2.55
C ASN A 175 2.67 -20.78 -3.60
N TYR A 176 1.42 -20.97 -3.17
CA TYR A 176 0.29 -21.19 -4.07
C TYR A 176 -0.13 -19.92 -4.83
N LYS A 177 0.00 -18.73 -4.21
CA LYS A 177 -0.42 -17.46 -4.84
C LYS A 177 0.38 -17.12 -6.09
N SER A 178 1.68 -17.21 -6.07
CA SER A 178 2.53 -16.80 -7.21
C SER A 178 2.32 -17.69 -8.42
N GLU A 179 2.29 -19.01 -8.24
CA GLU A 179 2.12 -19.97 -9.36
C GLU A 179 0.68 -19.96 -9.90
N ALA A 180 -0.32 -19.91 -9.02
CA ALA A 180 -1.72 -19.79 -9.42
C ALA A 180 -2.01 -18.49 -10.18
N ILE A 181 -1.43 -17.38 -9.74
CA ILE A 181 -1.52 -16.09 -10.44
C ILE A 181 -0.91 -16.21 -11.83
N ARG A 182 0.34 -16.72 -11.95
CA ARG A 182 0.98 -16.93 -13.26
C ARG A 182 0.13 -17.76 -14.19
N ARG A 183 -0.39 -18.87 -13.69
CA ARG A 183 -1.24 -19.78 -14.48
C ARG A 183 -2.52 -19.09 -14.93
N SER A 184 -3.21 -18.37 -14.05
CA SER A 184 -4.44 -17.64 -14.37
C SER A 184 -4.20 -16.55 -15.41
N ILE A 185 -3.15 -15.75 -15.24
CA ILE A 185 -2.77 -14.70 -16.18
C ILE A 185 -2.38 -15.32 -17.55
N SER A 186 -1.62 -16.42 -17.56
CA SER A 186 -1.29 -17.11 -18.80
C SER A 186 -2.52 -17.61 -19.57
N ILE A 187 -3.58 -18.05 -18.89
CA ILE A 187 -4.83 -18.46 -19.54
C ILE A 187 -5.56 -17.25 -20.15
N ILE A 188 -5.60 -16.12 -19.46
CA ILE A 188 -6.23 -14.89 -19.96
C ILE A 188 -5.55 -14.43 -21.25
N PHE A 189 -4.22 -14.38 -21.26
CA PHE A 189 -3.44 -13.87 -22.40
C PHE A 189 -3.34 -14.86 -23.59
N LYS A 190 -3.67 -16.14 -23.40
CA LYS A 190 -3.71 -17.13 -24.51
C LYS A 190 -5.01 -17.07 -25.30
N ASN A 191 -6.06 -16.49 -24.74
CA ASN A 191 -7.39 -16.42 -25.34
C ASN A 191 -7.73 -14.98 -25.82
N ALA A 192 -6.73 -14.11 -25.89
CA ALA A 192 -6.83 -12.73 -26.38
C ALA A 192 -6.66 -12.66 -27.90
#